data_982e4720f5d6e177eec05f25a1537592
#
_entry.id   982e4720f5d6e177eec05f25a1537592
#
_cell.length_a   1.000
_cell.length_b   1.000
_cell.length_c   1.000
_cell.angle_alpha   90.00
_cell.angle_beta   90.00
_cell.angle_gamma   90.00
#
_symmetry.space_group_name_H-M   'P 1'
#
loop_
_entity.id
_entity.type
_entity.pdbx_description
1 polymer ?
#
loop_
_entity_poly.entity_id
_entity_poly.type
_entity_poly.pdbx_seq_one_letter_code
_entity_poly.pdbx_strand_id
1 'polypeptide(L)'
;VTLGNAVPYTLECTSSAITKANWECEPASLKIKIENVVQESFGVEVDTTGEPVDGYDIGTSTIKEGDTINIAGAESLMNIIHKVSMSVSVNGLSSDKTVKGNIVVTDKNGTDFTQSQLDKLVFTTSSGDLIKDGVLSAKIQLWKVEQNVKVNIGTYGDPAPGYCVSEVKVTPENISIAGDEETLAELNGELSLTDMISRGCFRKFYL
;
A
#
# COMPACT_ATOMS: atom_id res chain seq x y z
N VAL A 1 17.27 -36.76 -0.54
CA VAL A 1 17.89 -35.82 -1.49
C VAL A 1 18.78 -34.89 -0.67
N THR A 2 20.06 -34.82 -1.03
CA THR A 2 21.01 -33.95 -0.32
C THR A 2 21.09 -32.61 -1.04
N LEU A 3 21.06 -31.51 -0.28
CA LEU A 3 21.12 -30.15 -0.80
C LEU A 3 22.32 -29.96 -1.77
N GLY A 4 22.07 -29.46 -2.96
CA GLY A 4 23.10 -29.10 -3.94
C GLY A 4 23.64 -30.24 -4.82
N ASN A 5 23.15 -31.45 -4.68
CA ASN A 5 23.59 -32.58 -5.53
C ASN A 5 22.74 -32.68 -6.81
N ALA A 6 23.37 -33.11 -7.90
CA ALA A 6 22.67 -33.47 -9.13
C ALA A 6 21.81 -34.71 -8.89
N VAL A 7 20.54 -34.65 -9.27
CA VAL A 7 19.59 -35.78 -9.15
C VAL A 7 19.43 -36.39 -10.53
N PRO A 8 19.79 -37.68 -10.70
CA PRO A 8 19.49 -38.36 -11.95
C PRO A 8 17.98 -38.53 -12.11
N TYR A 9 17.48 -38.37 -13.30
CA TYR A 9 16.08 -38.60 -13.65
C TYR A 9 15.97 -39.54 -14.83
N THR A 10 14.84 -40.23 -14.89
CA THR A 10 14.49 -41.11 -16.02
C THR A 10 13.32 -40.50 -16.75
N LEU A 11 13.43 -40.37 -18.06
CA LEU A 11 12.30 -39.99 -18.92
C LEU A 11 11.69 -41.23 -19.51
N GLU A 12 10.37 -41.33 -19.44
CA GLU A 12 9.59 -42.36 -20.11
C GLU A 12 8.81 -41.71 -21.26
N CYS A 13 8.97 -42.25 -22.47
CA CYS A 13 8.19 -41.84 -23.61
C CYS A 13 6.92 -42.73 -23.67
N THR A 14 5.75 -42.06 -23.58
CA THR A 14 4.44 -42.74 -23.65
C THR A 14 3.91 -42.88 -25.07
N SER A 15 4.62 -42.31 -26.08
CA SER A 15 4.21 -42.40 -27.47
C SER A 15 4.77 -43.67 -28.13
N SER A 16 3.90 -44.48 -28.74
CA SER A 16 4.29 -45.67 -29.49
C SER A 16 5.06 -45.33 -30.81
N ALA A 17 5.02 -44.07 -31.26
CA ALA A 17 5.69 -43.60 -32.44
C ALA A 17 7.17 -43.25 -32.21
N ILE A 18 7.60 -43.14 -30.97
CA ILE A 18 8.94 -42.78 -30.58
C ILE A 18 9.61 -43.94 -29.86
N THR A 19 10.67 -44.47 -30.41
CA THR A 19 11.44 -45.56 -29.79
C THR A 19 12.64 -44.98 -29.06
N LYS A 20 13.09 -45.64 -27.99
CA LYS A 20 14.22 -45.20 -27.15
C LYS A 20 15.53 -44.97 -27.92
N ALA A 21 15.64 -45.50 -29.09
CA ALA A 21 16.80 -45.32 -29.96
C ALA A 21 16.81 -43.99 -30.74
N ASN A 22 15.69 -43.23 -30.74
CA ASN A 22 15.50 -42.09 -31.58
C ASN A 22 15.49 -40.74 -30.82
N TRP A 23 15.80 -40.78 -29.52
CA TRP A 23 15.84 -39.56 -28.73
C TRP A 23 16.93 -39.60 -27.66
N GLU A 24 17.58 -38.47 -27.46
CA GLU A 24 18.48 -38.18 -26.35
C GLU A 24 17.89 -37.14 -25.44
N CYS A 25 18.23 -37.19 -24.16
CA CYS A 25 17.81 -36.21 -23.19
C CYS A 25 18.99 -35.31 -22.83
N GLU A 26 18.85 -34.04 -23.13
CA GLU A 26 19.77 -32.99 -22.64
C GLU A 26 18.97 -31.98 -21.80
N PRO A 27 19.46 -31.68 -20.58
CA PRO A 27 20.62 -32.26 -19.88
C PRO A 27 20.32 -33.65 -19.30
N ALA A 28 21.33 -34.53 -19.25
CA ALA A 28 21.21 -35.86 -18.67
C ALA A 28 21.04 -35.88 -17.13
N SER A 29 21.17 -34.71 -16.51
CA SER A 29 20.96 -34.53 -15.06
C SER A 29 20.37 -33.16 -14.75
N LEU A 30 19.48 -33.10 -13.75
CA LEU A 30 18.93 -31.87 -13.21
C LEU A 30 19.60 -31.51 -11.89
N LYS A 31 20.01 -30.23 -11.76
CA LYS A 31 20.39 -29.67 -10.47
C LYS A 31 19.14 -29.08 -9.82
N ILE A 32 18.73 -29.64 -8.71
CA ILE A 32 17.61 -29.14 -7.91
C ILE A 32 18.19 -28.46 -6.68
N LYS A 33 17.89 -27.17 -6.51
CA LYS A 33 18.18 -26.44 -5.27
C LYS A 33 16.98 -26.60 -4.34
N ILE A 34 17.21 -27.17 -3.18
CA ILE A 34 16.21 -27.29 -2.11
C ILE A 34 16.59 -26.31 -1.01
N GLU A 35 15.63 -25.54 -0.54
CA GLU A 35 15.76 -24.57 0.52
C GLU A 35 14.70 -24.83 1.60
N ASN A 36 14.93 -24.30 2.80
CA ASN A 36 13.89 -24.28 3.82
C ASN A 36 12.72 -23.41 3.36
N VAL A 37 11.53 -23.81 3.70
CA VAL A 37 10.34 -22.94 3.61
C VAL A 37 10.21 -22.23 4.94
N VAL A 38 10.21 -20.91 4.90
CA VAL A 38 9.97 -20.05 6.06
C VAL A 38 8.71 -19.26 5.87
N GLN A 39 8.07 -18.88 6.97
CA GLN A 39 6.88 -18.04 6.98
C GLN A 39 7.12 -16.87 7.90
N GLU A 40 6.77 -15.67 7.43
CA GLU A 40 6.86 -14.42 8.20
C GLU A 40 5.61 -13.56 7.98
N SER A 41 5.31 -12.69 8.96
CA SER A 41 4.20 -11.76 8.91
C SER A 41 4.68 -10.38 8.47
N PHE A 42 3.98 -9.78 7.51
CA PHE A 42 4.29 -8.47 6.97
C PHE A 42 3.09 -7.54 7.08
N GLY A 43 3.33 -6.30 7.49
CA GLY A 43 2.35 -5.23 7.35
C GLY A 43 2.15 -4.88 5.87
N VAL A 44 0.92 -4.62 5.47
CA VAL A 44 0.57 -4.25 4.10
C VAL A 44 0.17 -2.77 4.07
N GLU A 45 0.86 -1.99 3.25
CA GLU A 45 0.52 -0.60 2.98
C GLU A 45 -0.37 -0.51 1.73
N VAL A 46 -1.29 0.45 1.70
CA VAL A 46 -2.10 0.72 0.50
C VAL A 46 -1.43 1.83 -0.30
N ASP A 47 -0.87 1.47 -1.44
CA ASP A 47 -0.31 2.41 -2.41
C ASP A 47 -1.39 2.74 -3.45
N THR A 48 -1.77 4.02 -3.55
CA THR A 48 -2.81 4.49 -4.46
C THR A 48 -2.21 5.05 -5.74
N THR A 49 -2.87 4.80 -6.87
CA THR A 49 -2.48 5.34 -8.19
C THR A 49 -3.64 6.09 -8.84
N GLY A 50 -3.31 7.17 -9.55
CA GLY A 50 -4.32 8.08 -10.12
C GLY A 50 -4.86 9.07 -9.09
N GLU A 51 -5.87 9.84 -9.47
CA GLU A 51 -6.49 10.87 -8.64
C GLU A 51 -8.00 10.69 -8.61
N PRO A 52 -8.67 10.95 -7.47
CA PRO A 52 -10.13 11.04 -7.40
C PRO A 52 -10.67 12.15 -8.32
N VAL A 53 -11.98 12.23 -8.42
CA VAL A 53 -12.65 13.35 -9.10
C VAL A 53 -12.35 14.66 -8.35
N ASP A 54 -12.28 15.77 -9.10
CA ASP A 54 -12.11 17.10 -8.53
C ASP A 54 -13.09 17.36 -7.37
N GLY A 55 -12.57 17.93 -6.29
CA GLY A 55 -13.32 18.16 -5.06
C GLY A 55 -13.23 17.03 -4.03
N TYR A 56 -12.46 15.99 -4.32
CA TYR A 56 -12.19 14.91 -3.38
C TYR A 56 -10.69 14.64 -3.25
N ASP A 57 -10.28 14.18 -2.08
CA ASP A 57 -8.95 13.63 -1.80
C ASP A 57 -9.08 12.27 -1.11
N ILE A 58 -7.99 11.52 -1.09
CA ILE A 58 -7.92 10.22 -0.42
C ILE A 58 -7.87 10.45 1.09
N GLY A 59 -8.86 9.91 1.78
CA GLY A 59 -8.93 9.89 3.24
C GLY A 59 -8.19 8.68 3.83
N THR A 60 -8.95 7.79 4.45
CA THR A 60 -8.41 6.57 5.04
C THR A 60 -8.57 5.38 4.10
N SER A 61 -7.58 4.49 4.13
CA SER A 61 -7.62 3.21 3.42
C SER A 61 -7.56 2.07 4.42
N THR A 62 -8.46 1.11 4.30
CA THR A 62 -8.52 -0.04 5.20
C THR A 62 -8.60 -1.33 4.39
N ILE A 63 -7.69 -2.27 4.64
CA ILE A 63 -7.66 -3.57 3.97
C ILE A 63 -8.65 -4.50 4.66
N LYS A 64 -9.55 -5.11 3.90
CA LYS A 64 -10.60 -6.00 4.43
C LYS A 64 -10.04 -7.26 5.07
N GLU A 65 -9.00 -7.80 4.46
CA GLU A 65 -8.32 -9.01 4.89
C GLU A 65 -7.40 -8.78 6.10
N GLY A 66 -7.28 -7.51 6.54
CA GLY A 66 -6.42 -7.07 7.65
C GLY A 66 -5.12 -6.42 7.16
N ASP A 67 -4.56 -5.57 7.99
CA ASP A 67 -3.34 -4.79 7.68
C ASP A 67 -2.05 -5.63 7.75
N THR A 68 -2.17 -6.92 8.05
CA THR A 68 -1.05 -7.86 8.16
C THR A 68 -1.39 -9.15 7.43
N ILE A 69 -0.46 -9.63 6.63
CA ILE A 69 -0.54 -10.93 5.95
C ILE A 69 0.68 -11.79 6.29
N ASN A 70 0.51 -13.09 6.17
CA ASN A 70 1.61 -14.03 6.28
C ASN A 70 2.08 -14.44 4.88
N ILE A 71 3.39 -14.43 4.68
CA ILE A 71 4.03 -14.86 3.44
C ILE A 71 4.91 -16.05 3.76
N ALA A 72 4.75 -17.12 3.01
CA ALA A 72 5.58 -18.31 3.10
C ALA A 72 6.28 -18.57 1.77
N GLY A 73 7.56 -18.93 1.83
CA GLY A 73 8.36 -19.20 0.63
C GLY A 73 9.75 -19.71 0.95
N ALA A 74 10.57 -19.86 -0.10
CA ALA A 74 11.97 -20.23 0.07
C ALA A 74 12.73 -19.16 0.88
N GLU A 75 13.56 -19.60 1.81
CA GLU A 75 14.31 -18.72 2.71
C GLU A 75 15.09 -17.63 1.96
N SER A 76 15.67 -17.95 0.80
CA SER A 76 16.40 -16.98 -0.01
C SER A 76 15.51 -15.86 -0.58
N LEU A 77 14.23 -16.14 -0.88
CA LEU A 77 13.28 -15.13 -1.33
C LEU A 77 12.75 -14.32 -0.15
N MET A 78 12.45 -14.98 0.98
CA MET A 78 11.94 -14.31 2.17
C MET A 78 12.92 -13.27 2.72
N ASN A 79 14.22 -13.60 2.74
CA ASN A 79 15.29 -12.73 3.25
C ASN A 79 15.49 -11.41 2.46
N ILE A 80 15.01 -11.31 1.24
CA ILE A 80 15.14 -10.10 0.43
C ILE A 80 13.88 -9.24 0.44
N ILE A 81 12.77 -9.72 0.97
CA ILE A 81 11.54 -8.92 1.14
C ILE A 81 11.83 -7.75 2.08
N HIS A 82 11.44 -6.55 1.65
CA HIS A 82 11.58 -5.33 2.43
C HIS A 82 10.24 -4.66 2.73
N LYS A 83 9.41 -4.51 1.71
CA LYS A 83 8.09 -3.87 1.82
C LYS A 83 7.05 -4.73 1.12
N VAL A 84 5.88 -4.78 1.71
CA VAL A 84 4.69 -5.37 1.08
C VAL A 84 3.62 -4.30 1.00
N SER A 85 3.08 -4.09 -0.17
CA SER A 85 2.02 -3.12 -0.40
C SER A 85 0.92 -3.70 -1.28
N MET A 86 -0.22 -3.01 -1.30
CA MET A 86 -1.33 -3.28 -2.19
C MET A 86 -1.51 -2.08 -3.11
N SER A 87 -1.34 -2.28 -4.42
CA SER A 87 -1.54 -1.21 -5.40
C SER A 87 -3.00 -1.15 -5.83
N VAL A 88 -3.63 0.01 -5.68
CA VAL A 88 -5.02 0.26 -6.05
C VAL A 88 -5.15 1.52 -6.88
N SER A 89 -6.06 1.49 -7.88
CA SER A 89 -6.41 2.69 -8.63
C SER A 89 -7.58 3.42 -7.98
N VAL A 90 -7.38 4.70 -7.71
CA VAL A 90 -8.40 5.63 -7.19
C VAL A 90 -8.90 6.59 -8.27
N ASN A 91 -8.44 6.40 -9.51
CA ASN A 91 -8.75 7.29 -10.61
C ASN A 91 -10.25 7.44 -10.82
N GLY A 92 -10.72 8.69 -10.77
CA GLY A 92 -12.11 9.03 -11.01
C GLY A 92 -13.10 8.57 -9.93
N LEU A 93 -12.64 8.21 -8.72
CA LEU A 93 -13.52 7.94 -7.60
C LEU A 93 -14.19 9.23 -7.12
N SER A 94 -15.49 9.16 -6.89
CA SER A 94 -16.34 10.27 -6.39
C SER A 94 -17.07 9.94 -5.10
N SER A 95 -16.86 8.76 -4.55
CA SER A 95 -17.43 8.30 -3.28
C SER A 95 -16.61 7.15 -2.71
N ASP A 96 -16.80 6.87 -1.43
CA ASP A 96 -16.22 5.71 -0.76
C ASP A 96 -16.46 4.44 -1.56
N LYS A 97 -15.39 3.66 -1.75
CA LYS A 97 -15.47 2.44 -2.55
C LYS A 97 -14.54 1.36 -2.03
N THR A 98 -15.01 0.11 -2.11
CA THR A 98 -14.12 -1.04 -1.97
C THR A 98 -13.53 -1.36 -3.34
N VAL A 99 -12.21 -1.32 -3.43
CA VAL A 99 -11.45 -1.62 -4.64
C VAL A 99 -10.56 -2.83 -4.40
N LYS A 100 -10.28 -3.56 -5.46
CA LYS A 100 -9.32 -4.68 -5.44
C LYS A 100 -7.98 -4.20 -5.95
N GLY A 101 -6.91 -4.71 -5.35
CA GLY A 101 -5.55 -4.43 -5.79
C GLY A 101 -4.67 -5.66 -5.65
N ASN A 102 -3.58 -5.66 -6.40
CA ASN A 102 -2.60 -6.73 -6.36
C ASN A 102 -1.57 -6.47 -5.25
N ILE A 103 -1.13 -7.54 -4.61
CA ILE A 103 0.00 -7.48 -3.69
C ILE A 103 1.26 -7.17 -4.51
N VAL A 104 2.00 -6.19 -4.07
CA VAL A 104 3.34 -5.83 -4.58
C VAL A 104 4.33 -6.10 -3.46
N VAL A 105 5.36 -6.88 -3.76
CA VAL A 105 6.46 -7.16 -2.85
C VAL A 105 7.70 -6.48 -3.38
N THR A 106 8.35 -5.68 -2.57
CA THR A 106 9.53 -4.89 -2.97
C THR A 106 10.75 -5.33 -2.16
N ASP A 107 11.89 -5.44 -2.82
CA ASP A 107 13.16 -5.80 -2.19
C ASP A 107 13.82 -4.58 -1.49
N LYS A 108 14.96 -4.83 -0.82
CA LYS A 108 15.75 -3.79 -0.11
C LYS A 108 16.33 -2.71 -1.02
N ASN A 109 16.34 -2.93 -2.34
CA ASN A 109 16.82 -1.96 -3.33
C ASN A 109 15.66 -1.14 -3.94
N GLY A 110 14.42 -1.38 -3.50
CA GLY A 110 13.23 -0.74 -4.05
C GLY A 110 12.76 -1.35 -5.38
N THR A 111 13.18 -2.58 -5.68
CA THR A 111 12.78 -3.28 -6.91
C THR A 111 11.62 -4.23 -6.60
N ASP A 112 10.57 -4.18 -7.41
CA ASP A 112 9.42 -5.06 -7.26
C ASP A 112 9.77 -6.50 -7.67
N PHE A 113 9.19 -7.46 -6.97
CA PHE A 113 9.30 -8.88 -7.31
C PHE A 113 8.63 -9.14 -8.66
N THR A 114 9.32 -9.92 -9.47
CA THR A 114 8.75 -10.43 -10.73
C THR A 114 7.64 -11.44 -10.45
N GLN A 115 6.73 -11.63 -11.42
CA GLN A 115 5.66 -12.63 -11.31
C GLN A 115 6.21 -14.02 -10.98
N SER A 116 7.33 -14.42 -11.60
CA SER A 116 8.00 -15.70 -11.31
C SER A 116 8.53 -15.85 -9.88
N GLN A 117 8.79 -14.74 -9.18
CA GLN A 117 9.15 -14.75 -7.76
C GLN A 117 7.89 -14.81 -6.90
N LEU A 118 6.85 -14.04 -7.25
CA LEU A 118 5.56 -14.05 -6.56
C LEU A 118 4.88 -15.43 -6.62
N ASP A 119 4.95 -16.11 -7.75
CA ASP A 119 4.41 -17.48 -7.94
C ASP A 119 5.04 -18.54 -7.01
N LYS A 120 6.19 -18.21 -6.40
CA LYS A 120 6.90 -19.10 -5.45
C LYS A 120 6.57 -18.76 -4.00
N LEU A 121 5.75 -17.75 -3.76
CA LEU A 121 5.30 -17.32 -2.46
C LEU A 121 3.84 -17.74 -2.24
N VAL A 122 3.52 -18.05 -1.00
CA VAL A 122 2.15 -18.34 -0.58
C VAL A 122 1.72 -17.23 0.34
N PHE A 123 0.62 -16.57 0.00
CA PHE A 123 0.07 -15.45 0.77
C PHE A 123 -1.16 -15.95 1.55
N THR A 124 -1.19 -15.69 2.84
CA THR A 124 -2.34 -16.01 3.70
C THR A 124 -2.67 -14.81 4.59
N THR A 125 -3.94 -14.69 4.97
CA THR A 125 -4.37 -13.71 5.98
C THR A 125 -3.75 -14.04 7.34
N SER A 126 -3.85 -13.15 8.29
CA SER A 126 -3.44 -13.42 9.69
C SER A 126 -4.24 -14.57 10.32
N SER A 127 -5.47 -14.85 9.84
CA SER A 127 -6.29 -16.02 10.24
C SER A 127 -5.89 -17.32 9.55
N GLY A 128 -5.01 -17.28 8.54
CA GLY A 128 -4.53 -18.45 7.80
C GLY A 128 -5.30 -18.75 6.51
N ASP A 129 -6.27 -17.91 6.13
CA ASP A 129 -7.01 -18.09 4.88
C ASP A 129 -6.14 -17.73 3.68
N LEU A 130 -6.19 -18.56 2.64
CA LEU A 130 -5.39 -18.34 1.43
C LEU A 130 -5.86 -17.10 0.66
N ILE A 131 -4.93 -16.20 0.38
CA ILE A 131 -5.14 -15.05 -0.51
C ILE A 131 -4.91 -15.52 -1.94
N LYS A 132 -6.00 -15.65 -2.69
CA LYS A 132 -5.95 -16.15 -4.07
C LYS A 132 -5.40 -15.07 -5.01
N ASP A 133 -4.54 -15.49 -5.94
CA ASP A 133 -3.99 -14.66 -7.01
C ASP A 133 -3.26 -13.41 -6.52
N GLY A 134 -2.90 -13.34 -5.23
CA GLY A 134 -2.26 -12.16 -4.63
C GLY A 134 -3.15 -10.90 -4.66
N VAL A 135 -4.49 -11.07 -4.60
CA VAL A 135 -5.45 -9.95 -4.65
C VAL A 135 -6.05 -9.69 -3.28
N LEU A 136 -5.96 -8.46 -2.83
CA LEU A 136 -6.61 -7.95 -1.62
C LEU A 136 -7.74 -6.98 -1.97
N SER A 137 -8.57 -6.67 -0.97
CA SER A 137 -9.65 -5.70 -1.09
C SER A 137 -9.44 -4.57 -0.09
N ALA A 138 -9.38 -3.33 -0.56
CA ALA A 138 -9.30 -2.16 0.31
C ALA A 138 -10.56 -1.32 0.22
N LYS A 139 -11.06 -0.89 1.37
CA LYS A 139 -12.06 0.19 1.44
C LYS A 139 -11.29 1.51 1.41
N ILE A 140 -11.50 2.28 0.35
CA ILE A 140 -10.98 3.65 0.21
C ILE A 140 -12.09 4.60 0.63
N GLN A 141 -11.80 5.42 1.62
CA GLN A 141 -12.65 6.52 2.04
C GLN A 141 -12.15 7.79 1.37
N LEU A 142 -13.04 8.56 0.78
CA LEU A 142 -12.73 9.84 0.19
C LEU A 142 -13.10 10.98 1.15
N TRP A 143 -12.24 11.99 1.17
CA TRP A 143 -12.49 13.23 1.86
C TRP A 143 -12.91 14.29 0.86
N LYS A 144 -13.91 15.09 1.24
CA LYS A 144 -14.31 16.25 0.47
C LYS A 144 -13.28 17.36 0.61
N VAL A 145 -12.99 18.05 -0.48
CA VAL A 145 -12.09 19.21 -0.48
C VAL A 145 -12.93 20.49 -0.44
N GLU A 146 -12.80 21.26 0.61
CA GLU A 146 -13.35 22.60 0.71
C GLU A 146 -12.27 23.63 0.35
N GLN A 147 -12.59 24.48 -0.62
CA GLN A 147 -11.68 25.51 -1.13
C GLN A 147 -11.98 26.86 -0.48
N ASN A 148 -10.97 27.74 -0.46
CA ASN A 148 -11.09 29.10 0.07
C ASN A 148 -11.49 29.18 1.55
N VAL A 149 -11.09 28.21 2.35
CA VAL A 149 -11.25 28.25 3.80
C VAL A 149 -10.36 29.34 4.37
N LYS A 150 -10.95 30.31 5.07
CA LYS A 150 -10.22 31.44 5.64
C LYS A 150 -9.43 31.01 6.87
N VAL A 151 -8.17 31.43 6.92
CA VAL A 151 -7.32 31.16 8.08
C VAL A 151 -7.37 32.33 9.05
N ASN A 152 -7.82 32.07 10.27
CA ASN A 152 -7.83 33.04 11.37
C ASN A 152 -6.74 32.70 12.40
N ILE A 153 -5.97 33.70 12.80
CA ILE A 153 -4.95 33.59 13.86
C ILE A 153 -5.41 34.40 15.07
N GLY A 154 -5.56 33.73 16.20
CA GLY A 154 -5.73 34.41 17.48
C GLY A 154 -4.38 34.93 18.01
N THR A 155 -4.39 36.13 18.56
CA THR A 155 -3.24 36.68 19.28
C THR A 155 -3.43 36.49 20.79
N TYR A 156 -2.36 36.11 21.48
CA TYR A 156 -2.35 35.95 22.93
C TYR A 156 -1.50 37.03 23.60
N GLY A 157 -1.95 37.48 24.77
CA GLY A 157 -1.26 38.47 25.62
C GLY A 157 -1.54 39.91 25.23
N ASP A 158 -1.28 40.79 26.17
CA ASP A 158 -1.43 42.22 26.01
C ASP A 158 -0.10 42.85 25.53
N PRO A 159 -0.14 43.79 24.59
CA PRO A 159 1.03 44.54 24.22
C PRO A 159 1.55 45.39 25.42
N ALA A 160 2.79 45.81 25.35
CA ALA A 160 3.35 46.69 26.37
C ALA A 160 2.51 47.99 26.53
N PRO A 161 2.48 48.62 27.70
CA PRO A 161 1.73 49.84 27.90
C PRO A 161 2.09 50.94 26.87
N GLY A 162 1.06 51.49 26.24
CA GLY A 162 1.20 52.49 25.17
C GLY A 162 1.26 51.91 23.74
N TYR A 163 1.14 50.59 23.58
CA TYR A 163 1.09 49.90 22.28
C TYR A 163 -0.22 49.17 22.11
N CYS A 164 -0.65 49.03 20.87
CA CYS A 164 -1.77 48.17 20.48
C CYS A 164 -1.42 47.35 19.24
N VAL A 165 -2.03 46.20 19.07
CA VAL A 165 -1.92 45.44 17.83
C VAL A 165 -2.74 46.16 16.75
N SER A 166 -2.07 46.68 15.71
CA SER A 166 -2.75 47.41 14.62
C SER A 166 -3.28 46.49 13.53
N GLU A 167 -2.56 45.43 13.23
CA GLU A 167 -2.91 44.49 12.16
C GLU A 167 -2.28 43.13 12.42
N VAL A 168 -2.98 42.06 12.06
CA VAL A 168 -2.44 40.71 11.97
C VAL A 168 -2.68 40.21 10.56
N LYS A 169 -1.64 39.87 9.82
CA LYS A 169 -1.70 39.31 8.47
C LYS A 169 -1.36 37.85 8.49
N VAL A 170 -2.17 37.09 7.79
CA VAL A 170 -1.95 35.65 7.54
C VAL A 170 -1.61 35.46 6.07
N THR A 171 -0.62 34.66 5.78
CA THR A 171 -0.25 34.34 4.39
C THR A 171 -0.01 32.84 4.29
N PRO A 172 -0.76 32.11 3.46
CA PRO A 172 -1.91 32.56 2.66
C PRO A 172 -3.15 32.86 3.53
N GLU A 173 -4.02 33.77 3.08
CA GLU A 173 -5.29 34.12 3.78
C GLU A 173 -6.34 33.01 3.67
N ASN A 174 -6.31 32.28 2.55
CA ASN A 174 -7.23 31.17 2.30
C ASN A 174 -6.43 29.93 1.89
N ILE A 175 -6.92 28.76 2.30
CA ILE A 175 -6.36 27.45 1.98
C ILE A 175 -7.45 26.50 1.53
N SER A 176 -7.06 25.38 0.90
CA SER A 176 -7.96 24.24 0.65
C SER A 176 -7.74 23.19 1.72
N ILE A 177 -8.81 22.62 2.23
CA ILE A 177 -8.79 21.61 3.30
C ILE A 177 -9.56 20.38 2.82
N ALA A 178 -8.98 19.20 3.02
CA ALA A 178 -9.66 17.94 2.83
C ALA A 178 -10.04 17.33 4.19
N GLY A 179 -11.26 16.87 4.31
CA GLY A 179 -11.78 16.24 5.53
C GLY A 179 -13.08 15.49 5.28
N ASP A 180 -13.54 14.77 6.31
CA ASP A 180 -14.89 14.22 6.30
C ASP A 180 -15.94 15.34 6.37
N GLU A 181 -17.15 15.02 5.91
CA GLU A 181 -18.22 16.02 5.76
C GLU A 181 -18.64 16.65 7.10
N GLU A 182 -18.58 15.89 8.21
CA GLU A 182 -18.91 16.35 9.55
C GLU A 182 -17.88 17.36 10.04
N THR A 183 -16.60 17.05 9.91
CA THR A 183 -15.48 17.93 10.29
C THR A 183 -15.49 19.23 9.47
N LEU A 184 -15.72 19.14 8.15
CA LEU A 184 -15.81 20.33 7.29
C LEU A 184 -17.00 21.21 7.61
N ALA A 185 -18.17 20.62 7.94
CA ALA A 185 -19.35 21.38 8.34
C ALA A 185 -19.13 22.15 9.65
N GLU A 186 -18.35 21.60 10.58
CA GLU A 186 -17.98 22.28 11.84
C GLU A 186 -17.07 23.50 11.64
N LEU A 187 -16.23 23.50 10.58
CA LEU A 187 -15.33 24.61 10.26
C LEU A 187 -16.08 25.85 9.76
N ASN A 188 -17.25 25.66 9.13
CA ASN A 188 -18.08 26.74 8.60
C ASN A 188 -17.30 27.74 7.72
N GLY A 189 -16.35 27.23 6.92
CA GLY A 189 -15.52 28.03 6.00
C GLY A 189 -14.38 28.82 6.67
N GLU A 190 -14.16 28.69 7.97
CA GLU A 190 -13.09 29.36 8.72
C GLU A 190 -12.28 28.37 9.56
N LEU A 191 -10.96 28.48 9.47
CA LEU A 191 -10.02 27.71 10.28
C LEU A 191 -9.32 28.60 11.30
N SER A 192 -9.51 28.34 12.59
CA SER A 192 -8.75 28.95 13.65
C SER A 192 -7.52 28.12 14.01
N LEU A 193 -6.32 28.71 14.01
CA LEU A 193 -5.08 27.99 14.37
C LEU A 193 -5.10 27.46 15.81
N THR A 194 -5.85 28.07 16.70
CA THR A 194 -6.10 27.58 18.06
C THR A 194 -6.86 26.25 18.06
N ASP A 195 -7.77 26.07 17.12
CA ASP A 195 -8.57 24.84 17.01
C ASP A 195 -7.74 23.68 16.45
N MET A 196 -6.75 23.97 15.58
CA MET A 196 -5.85 22.94 15.05
C MET A 196 -5.05 22.22 16.12
N ILE A 197 -4.57 22.95 17.13
CA ILE A 197 -3.77 22.38 18.23
C ILE A 197 -4.63 21.48 19.11
N SER A 198 -5.92 21.81 19.27
CA SER A 198 -6.83 21.08 20.15
C SER A 198 -7.48 19.85 19.50
N ARG A 199 -7.72 19.88 18.20
CA ARG A 199 -8.52 18.84 17.52
C ARG A 199 -7.72 17.77 16.78
N GLY A 200 -6.43 17.97 16.50
CA GLY A 200 -5.54 16.97 15.90
C GLY A 200 -6.00 16.39 14.54
N CYS A 201 -6.97 17.04 13.87
CA CYS A 201 -7.76 16.44 12.79
C CYS A 201 -7.26 16.69 11.37
N PHE A 202 -6.25 17.52 11.15
CA PHE A 202 -5.87 17.88 9.78
C PHE A 202 -4.57 17.21 9.37
N ARG A 203 -4.65 16.30 8.41
CA ARG A 203 -3.48 15.58 7.89
C ARG A 203 -2.85 16.21 6.65
N LYS A 204 -3.54 17.10 5.94
CA LYS A 204 -3.03 17.67 4.68
C LYS A 204 -3.52 19.10 4.46
N PHE A 205 -2.59 20.02 4.20
CA PHE A 205 -2.85 21.34 3.69
C PHE A 205 -2.30 21.40 2.27
N TYR A 206 -3.07 21.99 1.36
CA TYR A 206 -2.65 22.33 0.01
C TYR A 206 -2.39 23.83 -0.03
N LEU A 207 -1.14 24.20 -0.34
CA LEU A 207 -0.73 25.59 -0.60
C LEU A 207 -0.81 25.88 -2.09
#